data_d86b4456ab0f9a42d24842d0df8383bf
#
_entry.id   d86b4456ab0f9a42d24842d0df8383bf
#
_cell.length_a   1.000
_cell.length_b   1.000
_cell.length_c   1.000
_cell.angle_alpha   90.00
_cell.angle_beta   90.00
_cell.angle_gamma   90.00
#
_symmetry.space_group_name_H-M   'P 1'
#
loop_
_entity.id
_entity.type
_entity.pdbx_description
1 polymer ?
#
loop_
_entity_poly.entity_id
_entity_poly.type
_entity_poly.pdbx_seq_one_letter_code
_entity_poly.pdbx_strand_id
1 'polypeptide(L)'
;MRSFPGLSKTRDDDPTMPRYALKIEYDGLPFAGWQAQAEHASVQGCIENALGQLDPGFAAGARIAAAGRTDSGVHAMGQVAHADLARIWDPFRLAQALNWHLKPNPIAIVAAAEVSEDFHARFSAIGRRYLFRLIARRAPLTHERGKVWQVQNRLDVAAMRAGAAHLIGKHDFTTFRSTMCQAASPVKSIDRIEIEEIALPSGHECRFHLAARSFLHNQVRSIVGTLERVGAGAWPPDRVAVALAAKDRAACGPVSPPQGLYLMGAVYPDDPFDPTGGAKVHSD
;
A
#
# COMPACT_ATOMS: atom_id res chain seq x y z
N MET A 1 -13.14 -33.62 -61.40
CA MET A 1 -13.56 -32.95 -60.13
C MET A 1 -12.72 -33.51 -59.02
N ARG A 2 -11.73 -32.77 -58.57
CA ARG A 2 -10.91 -33.08 -57.36
C ARG A 2 -11.11 -32.00 -56.36
N SER A 3 -11.72 -32.37 -55.21
CA SER A 3 -11.96 -31.50 -54.05
C SER A 3 -10.63 -31.22 -53.36
N PHE A 4 -10.34 -29.95 -53.10
CA PHE A 4 -9.25 -29.51 -52.21
C PHE A 4 -9.76 -29.50 -50.78
N PRO A 5 -9.01 -30.05 -49.80
CA PRO A 5 -9.38 -29.94 -48.40
C PRO A 5 -9.08 -28.53 -47.89
N GLY A 6 -10.03 -27.99 -47.10
CA GLY A 6 -9.95 -26.67 -46.49
C GLY A 6 -8.80 -26.57 -45.50
N LEU A 7 -8.04 -25.51 -45.64
CA LEU A 7 -7.08 -25.04 -44.62
C LEU A 7 -7.86 -24.58 -43.40
N SER A 8 -7.75 -25.35 -42.30
CA SER A 8 -8.12 -24.91 -40.99
C SER A 8 -7.23 -23.72 -40.62
N LYS A 9 -7.82 -22.54 -40.46
CA LYS A 9 -7.16 -21.41 -39.79
C LYS A 9 -6.88 -21.83 -38.37
N THR A 10 -5.62 -22.09 -38.04
CA THR A 10 -5.11 -22.10 -36.69
C THR A 10 -5.27 -20.69 -36.13
N ARG A 11 -6.13 -20.55 -35.13
CA ARG A 11 -6.07 -19.42 -34.16
C ARG A 11 -4.82 -19.68 -33.36
N ASP A 12 -3.80 -18.89 -33.56
CA ASP A 12 -2.70 -18.65 -32.62
C ASP A 12 -1.69 -17.78 -33.33
N ASP A 13 -1.69 -16.48 -33.01
CA ASP A 13 -0.57 -15.56 -33.10
C ASP A 13 -1.11 -14.13 -32.95
N ASP A 14 -1.83 -13.86 -31.82
CA ASP A 14 -1.90 -12.51 -31.28
C ASP A 14 -0.72 -12.44 -30.29
N PRO A 15 0.33 -11.66 -30.54
CA PRO A 15 1.47 -11.59 -29.64
C PRO A 15 0.99 -11.09 -28.28
N THR A 16 0.98 -11.99 -27.30
CA THR A 16 0.63 -11.63 -25.92
C THR A 16 1.57 -10.52 -25.47
N MET A 17 0.98 -9.37 -25.07
CA MET A 17 1.76 -8.24 -24.59
C MET A 17 2.49 -8.64 -23.30
N PRO A 18 3.81 -8.49 -23.23
CA PRO A 18 4.56 -8.84 -22.04
C PRO A 18 4.09 -8.02 -20.84
N ARG A 19 3.91 -8.70 -19.71
CA ARG A 19 3.48 -8.08 -18.44
C ARG A 19 4.67 -7.81 -17.55
N TYR A 20 4.71 -6.61 -16.99
CA TYR A 20 5.75 -6.18 -16.05
C TYR A 20 5.15 -5.81 -14.70
N ALA A 21 5.72 -6.36 -13.63
CA ALA A 21 5.53 -5.89 -12.28
C ALA A 21 6.51 -4.76 -11.99
N LEU A 22 6.03 -3.68 -11.36
CA LEU A 22 6.81 -2.51 -10.96
C LEU A 22 6.77 -2.39 -9.45
N LYS A 23 7.92 -2.34 -8.78
CA LYS A 23 8.06 -1.97 -7.37
C LYS A 23 8.30 -0.47 -7.27
N ILE A 24 7.44 0.23 -6.53
CA ILE A 24 7.32 1.68 -6.60
C ILE A 24 7.43 2.27 -5.20
N GLU A 25 8.27 3.29 -5.07
CA GLU A 25 8.38 4.15 -3.90
C GLU A 25 7.88 5.55 -4.24
N TYR A 26 7.19 6.22 -3.31
CA TYR A 26 6.78 7.61 -3.50
C TYR A 26 6.53 8.36 -2.20
N ASP A 27 6.80 9.67 -2.24
CA ASP A 27 6.27 10.65 -1.31
C ASP A 27 4.83 10.98 -1.69
N GLY A 28 3.89 10.65 -0.82
CA GLY A 28 2.46 10.85 -1.10
C GLY A 28 1.96 12.28 -0.96
N LEU A 29 2.73 13.18 -0.32
CA LEU A 29 2.27 14.52 0.03
C LEU A 29 1.75 15.35 -1.15
N PRO A 30 2.42 15.41 -2.32
CA PRO A 30 1.95 16.23 -3.44
C PRO A 30 0.81 15.60 -4.23
N PHE A 31 0.36 14.39 -3.87
CA PHE A 31 -0.62 13.65 -4.65
C PHE A 31 -1.97 13.53 -3.94
N ALA A 32 -3.04 13.54 -4.74
CA ALA A 32 -4.39 13.21 -4.28
C ALA A 32 -4.59 11.70 -3.99
N GLY A 33 -3.50 10.96 -3.82
CA GLY A 33 -3.41 9.54 -3.59
C GLY A 33 -2.94 8.76 -4.82
N TRP A 34 -3.11 7.43 -4.75
CA TRP A 34 -2.70 6.56 -5.84
C TRP A 34 -3.54 6.73 -7.10
N GLN A 35 -4.87 6.64 -6.96
CA GLN A 35 -5.81 6.51 -8.08
C GLN A 35 -5.81 7.74 -8.99
N ALA A 36 -5.71 7.53 -10.31
CA ALA A 36 -5.83 8.57 -11.31
C ALA A 36 -7.20 9.28 -11.21
N GLN A 37 -7.16 10.62 -11.22
CA GLN A 37 -8.29 11.54 -11.12
C GLN A 37 -8.15 12.63 -12.18
N ALA A 38 -9.26 13.19 -12.64
CA ALA A 38 -9.24 14.16 -13.73
C ALA A 38 -8.57 15.48 -13.35
N GLU A 39 -8.75 15.95 -12.11
CA GLU A 39 -8.40 17.32 -11.70
C GLU A 39 -7.15 17.39 -10.81
N HIS A 40 -6.62 16.28 -10.35
CA HIS A 40 -5.53 16.26 -9.38
C HIS A 40 -4.41 15.32 -9.76
N ALA A 41 -3.17 15.73 -9.47
CA ALA A 41 -2.01 14.86 -9.64
C ALA A 41 -2.14 13.61 -8.77
N SER A 42 -1.90 12.45 -9.36
CA SER A 42 -1.93 11.14 -8.71
C SER A 42 -0.71 10.32 -9.11
N VAL A 43 -0.30 9.40 -8.24
CA VAL A 43 0.86 8.53 -8.52
C VAL A 43 0.62 7.69 -9.76
N GLN A 44 -0.57 7.08 -9.87
CA GLN A 44 -0.96 6.29 -11.04
C GLN A 44 -0.89 7.09 -12.33
N GLY A 45 -1.45 8.31 -12.36
CA GLY A 45 -1.45 9.16 -13.54
C GLY A 45 -0.05 9.55 -13.99
N CYS A 46 0.86 9.85 -13.07
CA CYS A 46 2.27 10.14 -13.40
C CYS A 46 2.96 8.92 -14.03
N ILE A 47 2.74 7.72 -13.50
CA ILE A 47 3.36 6.50 -14.02
C ILE A 47 2.75 6.14 -15.40
N GLU A 48 1.44 6.23 -15.56
CA GLU A 48 0.77 5.98 -16.84
C GLU A 48 1.23 6.96 -17.94
N ASN A 49 1.43 8.22 -17.59
CA ASN A 49 2.01 9.21 -18.51
C ASN A 49 3.45 8.85 -18.90
N ALA A 50 4.28 8.42 -17.94
CA ALA A 50 5.65 7.99 -18.22
C ALA A 50 5.67 6.75 -19.13
N LEU A 51 4.81 5.78 -18.87
CA LEU A 51 4.66 4.58 -19.72
C LEU A 51 4.23 4.94 -21.14
N GLY A 52 3.27 5.85 -21.31
CA GLY A 52 2.83 6.31 -22.64
C GLY A 52 3.91 7.01 -23.46
N GLN A 53 4.90 7.64 -22.80
CA GLN A 53 6.06 8.23 -23.48
C GLN A 53 7.09 7.18 -23.92
N LEU A 54 7.22 6.07 -23.17
CA LEU A 54 8.17 5.01 -23.45
C LEU A 54 7.64 3.98 -24.45
N ASP A 55 6.37 3.69 -24.35
CA ASP A 55 5.69 2.67 -25.15
C ASP A 55 4.42 3.25 -25.76
N PRO A 56 4.48 3.73 -27.02
CA PRO A 56 3.31 4.24 -27.72
C PRO A 56 2.17 3.23 -27.85
N GLY A 57 2.46 1.92 -27.72
CA GLY A 57 1.46 0.86 -27.68
C GLY A 57 0.75 0.74 -26.33
N PHE A 58 1.28 1.40 -25.27
CA PHE A 58 0.55 1.59 -24.02
C PHE A 58 -0.59 2.57 -24.27
N ALA A 59 -1.72 2.02 -24.70
CA ALA A 59 -2.80 2.77 -25.34
C ALA A 59 -3.39 3.85 -24.44
N ALA A 60 -3.87 4.94 -25.05
CA ALA A 60 -4.71 5.93 -24.37
C ALA A 60 -5.90 5.20 -23.71
N GLY A 61 -5.96 5.20 -22.38
CA GLY A 61 -6.97 4.48 -21.60
C GLY A 61 -6.49 3.18 -20.95
N ALA A 62 -5.32 2.65 -21.31
CA ALA A 62 -4.69 1.57 -20.56
C ALA A 62 -4.43 2.00 -19.12
N ARG A 63 -4.61 1.09 -18.18
CA ARG A 63 -4.47 1.37 -16.75
C ARG A 63 -3.54 0.37 -16.09
N ILE A 64 -2.62 0.88 -15.28
CA ILE A 64 -1.86 0.02 -14.39
C ILE A 64 -2.73 -0.41 -13.21
N ALA A 65 -2.58 -1.65 -12.75
CA ALA A 65 -3.30 -2.15 -11.59
C ALA A 65 -2.35 -2.33 -10.40
N ALA A 66 -2.67 -1.69 -9.27
CA ALA A 66 -1.83 -1.72 -8.07
C ALA A 66 -2.30 -2.75 -7.04
N ALA A 67 -1.37 -3.19 -6.18
CA ALA A 67 -1.64 -4.09 -5.06
C ALA A 67 -2.64 -3.51 -4.04
N GLY A 68 -2.63 -2.20 -3.87
CA GLY A 68 -3.56 -1.48 -3.02
C GLY A 68 -3.56 0.01 -3.34
N ARG A 69 -4.72 0.67 -3.18
CA ARG A 69 -4.80 2.13 -3.29
C ARG A 69 -4.31 2.74 -1.99
N THR A 70 -3.63 3.89 -2.08
CA THR A 70 -3.29 4.74 -0.94
C THR A 70 -4.08 6.03 -1.02
N ASP A 71 -4.47 6.57 0.13
CA ASP A 71 -5.19 7.83 0.23
C ASP A 71 -4.27 9.03 -0.06
N SER A 72 -4.86 10.21 -0.23
CA SER A 72 -4.11 11.47 -0.35
C SER A 72 -3.14 11.64 0.82
N GLY A 73 -1.89 12.00 0.53
CA GLY A 73 -0.83 12.21 1.50
C GLY A 73 -0.20 10.95 2.10
N VAL A 74 -0.66 9.74 1.75
CA VAL A 74 -0.08 8.48 2.20
C VAL A 74 1.10 8.10 1.32
N HIS A 75 2.22 7.72 1.95
CA HIS A 75 3.46 7.32 1.28
C HIS A 75 3.49 5.83 0.93
N ALA A 76 4.46 5.43 0.12
CA ALA A 76 4.81 4.03 -0.07
C ALA A 76 6.32 3.86 -0.20
N MET A 77 6.82 2.74 0.32
CA MET A 77 8.20 2.26 0.19
C MET A 77 8.28 1.03 -0.74
N GLY A 78 7.12 0.41 -1.03
CA GLY A 78 7.07 -0.82 -1.80
C GLY A 78 5.69 -1.10 -2.38
N GLN A 79 5.01 -0.10 -2.95
CA GLN A 79 3.82 -0.33 -3.76
C GLN A 79 4.19 -1.22 -4.93
N VAL A 80 3.30 -2.12 -5.31
CA VAL A 80 3.46 -2.95 -6.51
C VAL A 80 2.33 -2.65 -7.48
N ALA A 81 2.67 -2.42 -8.74
CA ALA A 81 1.71 -2.33 -9.83
C ALA A 81 2.15 -3.21 -11.00
N HIS A 82 1.24 -3.60 -11.88
CA HIS A 82 1.59 -4.24 -13.15
C HIS A 82 1.03 -3.47 -14.34
N ALA A 83 1.73 -3.61 -15.46
CA ALA A 83 1.35 -3.06 -16.76
C ALA A 83 1.63 -4.08 -17.86
N ASP A 84 0.78 -4.10 -18.89
CA ASP A 84 1.01 -4.82 -20.13
C ASP A 84 1.59 -3.83 -21.15
N LEU A 85 2.75 -4.14 -21.72
CA LEU A 85 3.47 -3.27 -22.65
C LEU A 85 3.53 -3.89 -24.03
N ALA A 86 3.44 -3.08 -25.09
CA ALA A 86 3.54 -3.58 -26.47
C ALA A 86 4.97 -3.98 -26.85
N ARG A 87 5.97 -3.41 -26.15
CA ARG A 87 7.38 -3.67 -26.43
C ARG A 87 8.00 -4.54 -25.34
N ILE A 88 8.90 -5.43 -25.76
CA ILE A 88 9.74 -6.19 -24.84
C ILE A 88 10.83 -5.26 -24.28
N TRP A 89 10.94 -5.20 -22.97
CA TRP A 89 11.90 -4.39 -22.24
C TRP A 89 12.81 -5.27 -21.36
N ASP A 90 14.07 -4.96 -21.32
CA ASP A 90 14.89 -5.37 -20.19
C ASP A 90 14.37 -4.70 -18.93
N PRO A 91 14.05 -5.44 -17.84
CA PRO A 91 13.42 -4.86 -16.65
C PRO A 91 14.22 -3.73 -15.99
N PHE A 92 15.56 -3.86 -15.96
CA PHE A 92 16.42 -2.82 -15.40
C PHE A 92 16.36 -1.52 -16.23
N ARG A 93 16.41 -1.65 -17.56
CA ARG A 93 16.30 -0.50 -18.46
C ARG A 93 14.92 0.14 -18.41
N LEU A 94 13.86 -0.66 -18.27
CA LEU A 94 12.50 -0.15 -18.08
C LEU A 94 12.42 0.73 -16.83
N ALA A 95 12.93 0.24 -15.69
CA ALA A 95 12.93 1.02 -14.44
C ALA A 95 13.72 2.33 -14.59
N GLN A 96 14.90 2.31 -15.22
CA GLN A 96 15.70 3.51 -15.46
C GLN A 96 14.99 4.52 -16.35
N ALA A 97 14.39 4.07 -17.44
CA ALA A 97 13.68 4.94 -18.38
C ALA A 97 12.43 5.56 -17.73
N LEU A 98 11.66 4.78 -16.98
CA LEU A 98 10.53 5.31 -16.20
C LEU A 98 10.98 6.36 -15.19
N ASN A 99 12.06 6.12 -14.46
CA ASN A 99 12.62 7.08 -13.50
C ASN A 99 13.08 8.39 -14.16
N TRP A 100 13.50 8.35 -15.41
CA TRP A 100 13.81 9.56 -16.17
C TRP A 100 12.54 10.39 -16.44
N HIS A 101 11.47 9.76 -16.92
CA HIS A 101 10.23 10.44 -17.27
C HIS A 101 9.37 10.83 -16.05
N LEU A 102 9.60 10.23 -14.89
CA LEU A 102 8.89 10.57 -13.65
C LEU A 102 9.40 11.87 -13.01
N LYS A 103 10.61 12.36 -13.36
CA LYS A 103 11.13 13.63 -12.84
C LYS A 103 10.26 14.81 -13.26
N PRO A 104 10.01 15.80 -12.38
CA PRO A 104 10.55 15.97 -11.02
C PRO A 104 9.68 15.37 -9.91
N ASN A 105 8.69 14.52 -10.25
CA ASN A 105 7.79 13.95 -9.26
C ASN A 105 8.55 13.05 -8.27
N PRO A 106 8.21 13.08 -6.97
CA PRO A 106 8.84 12.23 -5.97
C PRO A 106 8.30 10.80 -6.03
N ILE A 107 8.50 10.14 -7.18
CA ILE A 107 8.13 8.74 -7.46
C ILE A 107 9.38 8.06 -8.03
N ALA A 108 9.68 6.86 -7.53
CA ALA A 108 10.76 6.03 -8.04
C ALA A 108 10.27 4.61 -8.34
N ILE A 109 10.65 4.08 -9.50
CA ILE A 109 10.57 2.66 -9.81
C ILE A 109 11.83 2.00 -9.26
N VAL A 110 11.69 1.30 -8.14
CA VAL A 110 12.81 0.68 -7.40
C VAL A 110 13.27 -0.59 -8.11
N ALA A 111 12.32 -1.33 -8.68
CA ALA A 111 12.60 -2.52 -9.48
C ALA A 111 11.46 -2.75 -10.50
N ALA A 112 11.79 -3.41 -11.59
CA ALA A 112 10.84 -3.98 -12.52
C ALA A 112 11.17 -5.47 -12.72
N ALA A 113 10.18 -6.28 -13.04
CA ALA A 113 10.33 -7.68 -13.39
C ALA A 113 9.31 -8.08 -14.44
N GLU A 114 9.72 -8.87 -15.42
CA GLU A 114 8.76 -9.53 -16.30
C GLU A 114 8.05 -10.64 -15.52
N VAL A 115 6.75 -10.76 -15.71
CA VAL A 115 5.90 -11.70 -14.96
C VAL A 115 4.93 -12.40 -15.92
N SER A 116 4.40 -13.56 -15.48
CA SER A 116 3.35 -14.27 -16.22
C SER A 116 2.12 -13.36 -16.44
N GLU A 117 1.41 -13.59 -17.52
CA GLU A 117 0.13 -12.92 -17.82
C GLU A 117 -0.93 -13.15 -16.72
N ASP A 118 -0.84 -14.24 -15.97
CA ASP A 118 -1.70 -14.54 -14.82
C ASP A 118 -1.39 -13.68 -13.59
N PHE A 119 -0.22 -13.03 -13.52
CA PHE A 119 0.12 -12.18 -12.40
C PHE A 119 -0.77 -10.96 -12.35
N HIS A 120 -1.40 -10.74 -11.20
CA HIS A 120 -2.18 -9.54 -10.95
C HIS A 120 -1.76 -8.90 -9.63
N ALA A 121 -1.19 -7.69 -9.68
CA ALA A 121 -0.62 -7.02 -8.50
C ALA A 121 -1.58 -7.01 -7.28
N ARG A 122 -2.88 -6.88 -7.49
CA ARG A 122 -3.88 -6.87 -6.41
C ARG A 122 -4.32 -8.27 -5.96
N PHE A 123 -4.62 -9.16 -6.92
CA PHE A 123 -5.29 -10.43 -6.63
C PHE A 123 -4.31 -11.55 -6.33
N SER A 124 -3.11 -11.52 -6.91
CA SER A 124 -2.03 -12.47 -6.57
C SER A 124 -1.39 -12.18 -5.21
N ALA A 125 -1.60 -10.98 -4.65
CA ALA A 125 -1.05 -10.62 -3.35
C ALA A 125 -1.78 -11.30 -2.20
N ILE A 126 -1.03 -11.99 -1.34
CA ILE A 126 -1.51 -12.71 -0.15
C ILE A 126 -1.42 -11.88 1.13
N GLY A 127 -0.68 -10.76 1.13
CA GLY A 127 -0.53 -9.89 2.29
C GLY A 127 -0.18 -8.45 1.91
N ARG A 128 -0.39 -7.51 2.85
CA ARG A 128 0.05 -6.11 2.80
C ARG A 128 0.66 -5.76 4.12
N ARG A 129 1.74 -4.97 4.07
CA ARG A 129 2.46 -4.48 5.24
C ARG A 129 2.43 -2.95 5.24
N TYR A 130 2.09 -2.39 6.38
CA TYR A 130 2.07 -0.95 6.61
C TYR A 130 2.97 -0.59 7.78
N LEU A 131 3.59 0.58 7.70
CA LEU A 131 4.24 1.27 8.78
C LEU A 131 3.50 2.58 9.01
N PHE A 132 3.18 2.87 10.27
CA PHE A 132 2.75 4.21 10.65
C PHE A 132 3.76 4.80 11.63
N ARG A 133 4.23 6.01 11.33
CA ARG A 133 5.23 6.74 12.11
C ARG A 133 4.56 7.88 12.89
N LEU A 134 4.77 7.91 14.19
CA LEU A 134 4.27 8.93 15.10
C LEU A 134 5.41 9.41 16.01
N ILE A 135 5.64 10.73 16.08
CA ILE A 135 6.62 11.33 16.99
C ILE A 135 5.92 12.13 18.08
N ALA A 136 6.17 11.74 19.34
CA ALA A 136 5.69 12.43 20.51
C ALA A 136 6.76 13.41 21.02
N ARG A 137 6.57 14.70 20.74
CA ARG A 137 7.44 15.80 21.22
C ARG A 137 6.74 17.15 21.14
N ARG A 138 7.11 18.08 22.03
CA ARG A 138 6.53 19.45 22.07
C ARG A 138 7.05 20.34 20.94
N ALA A 139 8.38 20.32 20.70
CA ALA A 139 8.98 21.14 19.66
C ALA A 139 8.48 20.76 18.27
N PRO A 140 8.22 21.74 17.37
CA PRO A 140 7.78 21.44 15.99
C PRO A 140 8.80 20.56 15.25
N LEU A 141 8.29 19.76 14.32
CA LEU A 141 9.11 18.97 13.39
C LEU A 141 9.76 19.88 12.35
N THR A 142 10.99 19.55 11.97
CA THR A 142 11.72 20.19 10.87
C THR A 142 11.96 19.19 9.74
N HIS A 143 12.96 18.29 9.90
CA HIS A 143 13.34 17.30 8.86
C HIS A 143 12.26 16.23 8.60
N GLU A 144 11.50 15.85 9.63
CA GLU A 144 10.42 14.85 9.52
C GLU A 144 9.05 15.46 9.19
N ARG A 145 9.03 16.76 8.91
CA ARG A 145 7.77 17.46 8.56
C ARG A 145 7.16 16.84 7.31
N GLY A 146 5.86 16.45 7.44
CA GLY A 146 5.14 15.80 6.35
C GLY A 146 5.48 14.31 6.16
N LYS A 147 6.30 13.72 7.04
CA LYS A 147 6.73 12.33 6.98
C LYS A 147 6.26 11.49 8.17
N VAL A 148 5.76 12.14 9.21
CA VAL A 148 5.28 11.51 10.43
C VAL A 148 4.09 12.28 10.99
N TRP A 149 3.30 11.65 11.84
CA TRP A 149 2.34 12.34 12.68
C TRP A 149 3.03 12.83 13.94
N GLN A 150 2.93 14.13 14.26
CA GLN A 150 3.42 14.70 15.51
C GLN A 150 2.29 14.81 16.51
N VAL A 151 2.55 14.39 17.76
CA VAL A 151 1.74 14.69 18.95
C VAL A 151 2.61 15.38 20.00
N GLN A 152 2.00 16.18 20.89
CA GLN A 152 2.77 16.97 21.87
C GLN A 152 3.07 16.21 23.15
N ASN A 153 2.19 15.30 23.55
CA ASN A 153 2.28 14.58 24.82
C ASN A 153 3.04 13.27 24.65
N ARG A 154 3.74 12.87 25.70
CA ARG A 154 4.32 11.53 25.78
C ARG A 154 3.20 10.49 25.75
N LEU A 155 3.43 9.39 25.06
CA LEU A 155 2.49 8.29 24.95
C LEU A 155 2.95 7.10 25.79
N ASP A 156 2.00 6.44 26.44
CA ASP A 156 2.21 5.13 27.09
C ASP A 156 2.15 4.02 26.06
N VAL A 157 3.33 3.56 25.62
CA VAL A 157 3.45 2.51 24.60
C VAL A 157 2.96 1.15 25.12
N ALA A 158 3.11 0.87 26.44
CA ALA A 158 2.63 -0.38 27.02
C ALA A 158 1.11 -0.44 26.98
N ALA A 159 0.42 0.66 27.33
CA ALA A 159 -1.02 0.76 27.23
C ALA A 159 -1.50 0.62 25.76
N MET A 160 -0.79 1.23 24.80
CA MET A 160 -1.11 1.08 23.38
C MET A 160 -0.96 -0.37 22.89
N ARG A 161 0.08 -1.09 23.34
CA ARG A 161 0.27 -2.52 23.01
C ARG A 161 -0.86 -3.38 23.56
N ALA A 162 -1.27 -3.12 24.80
CA ALA A 162 -2.41 -3.81 25.43
C ALA A 162 -3.71 -3.57 24.63
N GLY A 163 -3.98 -2.32 24.24
CA GLY A 163 -5.13 -1.99 23.38
C GLY A 163 -5.06 -2.65 21.99
N ALA A 164 -3.87 -2.69 21.38
CA ALA A 164 -3.67 -3.29 20.06
C ALA A 164 -3.95 -4.80 20.04
N ALA A 165 -3.68 -5.49 21.14
CA ALA A 165 -3.91 -6.95 21.27
C ALA A 165 -5.37 -7.33 20.99
N HIS A 166 -6.34 -6.47 21.31
CA HIS A 166 -7.77 -6.70 21.05
C HIS A 166 -8.14 -6.69 19.53
N LEU A 167 -7.26 -6.19 18.69
CA LEU A 167 -7.51 -6.05 17.25
C LEU A 167 -6.86 -7.16 16.40
N ILE A 168 -6.01 -8.00 17.01
CA ILE A 168 -5.33 -9.10 16.32
C ILE A 168 -6.34 -10.23 16.10
N GLY A 169 -6.27 -10.88 14.94
CA GLY A 169 -7.17 -11.95 14.54
C GLY A 169 -8.33 -11.49 13.66
N LYS A 170 -9.33 -12.36 13.52
CA LYS A 170 -10.48 -12.16 12.64
C LYS A 170 -11.61 -11.46 13.37
N HIS A 171 -11.94 -10.24 12.95
CA HIS A 171 -12.98 -9.41 13.54
C HIS A 171 -13.81 -8.68 12.48
N ASP A 172 -14.96 -8.18 12.91
CA ASP A 172 -15.74 -7.20 12.17
C ASP A 172 -15.21 -5.80 12.48
N PHE A 173 -14.53 -5.18 11.50
CA PHE A 173 -13.91 -3.86 11.63
C PHE A 173 -14.84 -2.71 11.16
N THR A 174 -16.15 -2.86 11.25
CA THR A 174 -17.09 -1.78 10.89
C THR A 174 -16.76 -0.46 11.60
N THR A 175 -16.39 -0.50 12.87
CA THR A 175 -15.95 0.68 13.64
C THR A 175 -14.73 1.38 13.04
N PHE A 176 -13.78 0.61 12.48
CA PHE A 176 -12.49 1.12 12.02
C PHE A 176 -12.43 1.42 10.53
N ARG A 177 -13.54 1.30 9.79
CA ARG A 177 -13.58 1.60 8.35
C ARG A 177 -14.15 3.00 8.07
N SER A 178 -13.74 3.59 6.94
CA SER A 178 -14.41 4.78 6.41
C SER A 178 -15.84 4.47 6.01
N THR A 179 -16.75 5.42 6.18
CA THR A 179 -18.13 5.36 5.65
C THR A 179 -18.15 5.24 4.12
N MET A 180 -17.11 5.75 3.45
CA MET A 180 -16.94 5.66 1.99
C MET A 180 -16.30 4.34 1.53
N CYS A 181 -16.10 3.38 2.44
CA CYS A 181 -15.45 2.11 2.13
C CYS A 181 -16.33 1.22 1.24
N GLN A 182 -15.84 0.89 0.04
CA GLN A 182 -16.53 0.06 -0.95
C GLN A 182 -16.33 -1.45 -0.74
N ALA A 183 -15.66 -1.87 0.34
CA ALA A 183 -15.46 -3.30 0.60
C ALA A 183 -16.79 -3.99 0.93
N ALA A 184 -17.08 -5.11 0.28
CA ALA A 184 -18.31 -5.88 0.46
C ALA A 184 -18.46 -6.42 1.90
N SER A 185 -17.35 -6.77 2.57
CA SER A 185 -17.37 -7.28 3.94
C SER A 185 -16.44 -6.47 4.84
N PRO A 186 -16.92 -6.05 6.04
CA PRO A 186 -16.10 -5.40 7.06
C PRO A 186 -15.22 -6.41 7.82
N VAL A 187 -15.44 -7.72 7.65
CA VAL A 187 -14.68 -8.75 8.34
C VAL A 187 -13.31 -8.88 7.72
N LYS A 188 -12.27 -8.69 8.54
CA LYS A 188 -10.86 -8.83 8.18
C LYS A 188 -10.12 -9.62 9.24
N SER A 189 -8.96 -10.18 8.86
CA SER A 189 -8.01 -10.74 9.82
C SER A 189 -6.78 -9.83 9.82
N ILE A 190 -6.39 -9.37 11.00
CA ILE A 190 -5.12 -8.67 11.19
C ILE A 190 -4.15 -9.67 11.79
N ASP A 191 -3.05 -9.92 11.07
CA ASP A 191 -2.07 -10.93 11.46
C ASP A 191 -1.08 -10.38 12.49
N ARG A 192 -0.76 -9.06 12.40
CA ARG A 192 0.23 -8.40 13.26
C ARG A 192 -0.11 -6.93 13.48
N ILE A 193 0.00 -6.48 14.74
CA ILE A 193 0.14 -5.07 15.15
C ILE A 193 1.27 -5.06 16.17
N GLU A 194 2.40 -4.50 15.79
CA GLU A 194 3.55 -4.31 16.68
C GLU A 194 3.86 -2.83 16.81
N ILE A 195 4.17 -2.39 18.02
CA ILE A 195 4.50 -0.99 18.30
C ILE A 195 5.92 -0.95 18.84
N GLU A 196 6.84 -0.41 18.06
CA GLU A 196 8.23 -0.15 18.43
C GLU A 196 8.33 1.27 19.03
N GLU A 197 9.05 1.43 20.14
CA GLU A 197 9.37 2.72 20.72
C GLU A 197 10.85 3.02 20.49
N ILE A 198 11.15 4.18 19.91
CA ILE A 198 12.50 4.64 19.61
C ILE A 198 12.74 5.95 20.37
N ALA A 199 13.73 5.96 21.26
CA ALA A 199 14.12 7.17 21.94
C ALA A 199 14.75 8.17 20.96
N LEU A 200 14.32 9.44 21.06
CA LEU A 200 14.88 10.54 20.29
C LEU A 200 15.54 11.56 21.26
N PRO A 201 16.44 12.43 20.77
CA PRO A 201 17.03 13.51 21.59
C PRO A 201 15.97 14.40 22.24
N SER A 202 14.78 14.51 21.62
CA SER A 202 13.65 15.27 22.18
C SER A 202 12.35 14.52 21.96
N GLY A 203 11.94 13.69 22.92
CA GLY A 203 10.74 12.87 22.84
C GLY A 203 11.01 11.43 22.40
N HIS A 204 10.05 10.80 21.75
CA HIS A 204 10.20 9.43 21.22
C HIS A 204 9.37 9.25 19.95
N GLU A 205 9.77 8.30 19.11
CA GLU A 205 9.01 7.84 17.96
C GLU A 205 8.32 6.51 18.29
N CYS A 206 7.05 6.41 17.96
CA CYS A 206 6.31 5.15 17.94
C CYS A 206 6.14 4.72 16.49
N ARG A 207 6.63 3.53 16.17
CA ARG A 207 6.44 2.87 14.87
C ARG A 207 5.44 1.75 15.00
N PHE A 208 4.33 1.86 14.29
CA PHE A 208 3.29 0.84 14.25
C PHE A 208 3.48 0.01 12.99
N HIS A 209 3.81 -1.27 13.14
CA HIS A 209 3.93 -2.24 12.06
C HIS A 209 2.66 -3.06 11.99
N LEU A 210 1.93 -2.97 10.87
CA LEU A 210 0.69 -3.71 10.68
C LEU A 210 0.81 -4.64 9.46
N ALA A 211 0.33 -5.87 9.63
CA ALA A 211 0.26 -6.85 8.55
C ALA A 211 -1.11 -7.52 8.53
N ALA A 212 -1.66 -7.69 7.32
CA ALA A 212 -2.90 -8.39 7.07
C ALA A 212 -2.99 -8.77 5.58
N ARG A 213 -3.84 -9.74 5.26
CA ARG A 213 -4.15 -10.03 3.85
C ARG A 213 -4.68 -8.81 3.10
N SER A 214 -5.55 -8.03 3.75
CA SER A 214 -6.09 -6.78 3.20
C SER A 214 -6.62 -5.89 4.30
N PHE A 215 -6.63 -4.59 4.04
CA PHE A 215 -7.19 -3.58 4.94
C PHE A 215 -8.40 -2.88 4.30
N LEU A 216 -9.32 -2.40 5.14
CA LEU A 216 -10.42 -1.53 4.73
C LEU A 216 -9.91 -0.09 4.54
N HIS A 217 -10.67 0.70 3.81
CA HIS A 217 -10.38 2.12 3.65
C HIS A 217 -10.28 2.83 5.01
N ASN A 218 -9.20 3.54 5.26
CA ASN A 218 -8.82 4.21 6.50
C ASN A 218 -8.61 3.30 7.72
N GLN A 219 -8.65 1.97 7.59
CA GLN A 219 -8.58 1.07 8.74
C GLN A 219 -7.31 1.26 9.57
N VAL A 220 -6.13 1.28 8.95
CA VAL A 220 -4.85 1.46 9.65
C VAL A 220 -4.82 2.80 10.38
N ARG A 221 -5.23 3.88 9.73
CA ARG A 221 -5.28 5.23 10.30
C ARG A 221 -6.27 5.34 11.46
N SER A 222 -7.42 4.67 11.36
CA SER A 222 -8.42 4.59 12.45
C SER A 222 -7.90 3.80 13.65
N ILE A 223 -7.19 2.69 13.42
CA ILE A 223 -6.53 1.91 14.46
C ILE A 223 -5.50 2.75 15.20
N VAL A 224 -4.57 3.39 14.47
CA VAL A 224 -3.51 4.20 15.09
C VAL A 224 -4.08 5.40 15.85
N GLY A 225 -5.07 6.10 15.29
CA GLY A 225 -5.72 7.21 15.99
C GLY A 225 -6.46 6.78 17.25
N THR A 226 -7.02 5.55 17.27
CA THR A 226 -7.63 4.96 18.46
C THR A 226 -6.58 4.60 19.52
N LEU A 227 -5.46 4.00 19.10
CA LEU A 227 -4.36 3.64 19.99
C LEU A 227 -3.64 4.87 20.55
N GLU A 228 -3.55 5.96 19.78
CA GLU A 228 -3.05 7.25 20.28
C GLU A 228 -3.87 7.75 21.48
N ARG A 229 -5.22 7.65 21.43
CA ARG A 229 -6.08 8.02 22.57
C ARG A 229 -5.80 7.18 23.81
N VAL A 230 -5.43 5.92 23.62
CA VAL A 230 -5.00 5.03 24.72
C VAL A 230 -3.64 5.47 25.25
N GLY A 231 -2.66 5.70 24.39
CA GLY A 231 -1.32 6.13 24.78
C GLY A 231 -1.30 7.50 25.46
N ALA A 232 -2.19 8.40 25.07
CA ALA A 232 -2.38 9.71 25.72
C ALA A 232 -3.11 9.63 27.07
N GLY A 233 -3.54 8.43 27.52
CA GLY A 233 -4.27 8.23 28.77
C GLY A 233 -5.73 8.70 28.72
N ALA A 234 -6.25 9.08 27.55
CA ALA A 234 -7.63 9.51 27.41
C ALA A 234 -8.61 8.31 27.40
N TRP A 235 -8.15 7.14 27.03
CA TRP A 235 -8.91 5.89 27.02
C TRP A 235 -8.13 4.78 27.71
N PRO A 236 -8.78 3.91 28.51
CA PRO A 236 -8.15 2.68 28.98
C PRO A 236 -7.98 1.69 27.81
N PRO A 237 -7.00 0.76 27.85
CA PRO A 237 -6.75 -0.22 26.78
C PRO A 237 -8.01 -1.02 26.37
N ASP A 238 -8.83 -1.45 27.32
CA ASP A 238 -10.05 -2.22 27.08
C ASP A 238 -11.12 -1.45 26.29
N ARG A 239 -11.02 -0.11 26.23
CA ARG A 239 -11.92 0.71 25.40
C ARG A 239 -11.79 0.35 23.92
N VAL A 240 -10.65 -0.19 23.49
CA VAL A 240 -10.45 -0.66 22.09
C VAL A 240 -11.35 -1.86 21.80
N ALA A 241 -11.46 -2.82 22.73
CA ALA A 241 -12.38 -3.95 22.59
C ALA A 241 -13.85 -3.51 22.54
N VAL A 242 -14.22 -2.55 23.40
CA VAL A 242 -15.57 -1.97 23.40
C VAL A 242 -15.87 -1.28 22.07
N ALA A 243 -14.92 -0.51 21.54
CA ALA A 243 -15.06 0.15 20.24
C ALA A 243 -15.21 -0.86 19.10
N LEU A 244 -14.41 -1.95 19.10
CA LEU A 244 -14.51 -3.02 18.11
C LEU A 244 -15.90 -3.69 18.14
N ALA A 245 -16.38 -4.02 19.35
CA ALA A 245 -17.68 -4.68 19.55
C ALA A 245 -18.87 -3.80 19.17
N ALA A 246 -18.73 -2.48 19.23
CA ALA A 246 -19.79 -1.52 18.93
C ALA A 246 -20.26 -1.56 17.47
N LYS A 247 -19.36 -1.94 16.51
CA LYS A 247 -19.64 -1.94 15.07
C LYS A 247 -20.22 -0.60 14.57
N ASP A 248 -19.81 0.47 15.21
CA ASP A 248 -20.24 1.83 14.93
C ASP A 248 -19.01 2.73 14.74
N ARG A 249 -18.97 3.47 13.63
CA ARG A 249 -17.87 4.40 13.32
C ARG A 249 -17.72 5.48 14.40
N ALA A 250 -18.80 5.89 15.05
CA ALA A 250 -18.78 6.90 16.11
C ALA A 250 -18.02 6.43 17.36
N ALA A 251 -17.92 5.13 17.60
CA ALA A 251 -17.18 4.56 18.72
C ALA A 251 -15.66 4.53 18.52
N CYS A 252 -15.18 4.80 17.28
CA CYS A 252 -13.76 4.82 16.93
C CYS A 252 -13.09 6.10 17.40
N GLY A 253 -11.79 6.04 17.66
CA GLY A 253 -10.96 7.23 17.77
C GLY A 253 -10.87 8.03 16.46
N PRO A 254 -10.19 9.19 16.49
CA PRO A 254 -9.99 10.00 15.30
C PRO A 254 -9.19 9.23 14.23
N VAL A 255 -9.38 9.58 12.95
CA VAL A 255 -8.52 9.08 11.88
C VAL A 255 -7.18 9.82 11.95
N SER A 256 -6.07 9.10 12.14
CA SER A 256 -4.75 9.70 12.15
C SER A 256 -4.42 10.36 10.81
N PRO A 257 -3.57 11.42 10.80
CA PRO A 257 -3.15 12.10 9.59
C PRO A 257 -2.46 11.16 8.58
N PRO A 258 -2.63 11.35 7.27
CA PRO A 258 -2.11 10.44 6.26
C PRO A 258 -0.58 10.40 6.18
N GLN A 259 0.09 11.51 6.44
CA GLN A 259 1.55 11.65 6.31
C GLN A 259 2.38 10.79 7.28
N GLY A 260 1.74 10.14 8.24
CA GLY A 260 2.41 9.12 9.07
C GLY A 260 2.38 7.73 8.45
N LEU A 261 1.54 7.48 7.45
CA LEU A 261 1.28 6.14 6.91
C LEU A 261 2.13 5.84 5.67
N TYR A 262 2.73 4.64 5.66
CA TYR A 262 3.53 4.10 4.57
C TYR A 262 3.06 2.71 4.19
N LEU A 263 2.77 2.48 2.91
CA LEU A 263 2.65 1.13 2.37
C LEU A 263 4.06 0.55 2.19
N MET A 264 4.44 -0.39 3.05
CA MET A 264 5.77 -1.00 3.04
C MET A 264 5.94 -2.07 1.97
N GLY A 265 4.84 -2.68 1.53
CA GLY A 265 4.86 -3.65 0.46
C GLY A 265 3.64 -4.56 0.43
N ALA A 266 3.50 -5.25 -0.68
CA ALA A 266 2.62 -6.39 -0.86
C ALA A 266 3.45 -7.68 -0.80
N VAL A 267 2.85 -8.75 -0.29
CA VAL A 267 3.47 -10.08 -0.20
C VAL A 267 2.84 -10.97 -1.26
N TYR A 268 3.66 -11.69 -2.00
CA TYR A 268 3.25 -12.63 -3.03
C TYR A 268 3.77 -14.02 -2.69
N PRO A 269 3.11 -15.12 -3.13
CA PRO A 269 3.65 -16.47 -2.98
C PRO A 269 5.04 -16.61 -3.61
N ASP A 270 5.20 -16.04 -4.82
CA ASP A 270 6.45 -15.92 -5.53
C ASP A 270 6.73 -14.42 -5.70
N ASP A 271 7.74 -13.91 -4.99
CA ASP A 271 8.10 -12.47 -5.06
C ASP A 271 8.72 -12.19 -6.44
N PRO A 272 8.07 -11.38 -7.31
CA PRO A 272 8.60 -11.12 -8.65
C PRO A 272 9.92 -10.35 -8.65
N PHE A 273 10.33 -9.78 -7.52
CA PHE A 273 11.54 -8.99 -7.39
C PHE A 273 12.68 -9.72 -6.64
N ASP A 274 12.46 -10.98 -6.26
CA ASP A 274 13.50 -11.81 -5.66
C ASP A 274 14.42 -12.37 -6.75
N PRO A 275 15.69 -11.95 -6.83
CA PRO A 275 16.62 -12.43 -7.85
C PRO A 275 17.01 -13.91 -7.65
N THR A 276 16.70 -14.50 -6.50
CA THR A 276 17.11 -15.88 -6.16
C THR A 276 16.06 -16.92 -6.52
N GLY A 277 14.88 -16.51 -7.02
CA GLY A 277 13.81 -17.41 -7.42
C GLY A 277 13.41 -18.39 -6.31
N GLY A 278 12.76 -17.89 -5.27
CA GLY A 278 11.96 -18.73 -4.38
C GLY A 278 12.71 -19.80 -3.58
N ALA A 279 13.66 -19.42 -2.73
CA ALA A 279 13.96 -20.25 -1.57
C ALA A 279 12.76 -20.17 -0.62
N LYS A 280 11.97 -21.24 -0.53
CA LYS A 280 10.89 -21.40 0.43
C LYS A 280 11.46 -21.19 1.82
N VAL A 281 11.16 -20.07 2.45
CA VAL A 281 11.38 -19.91 3.88
C VAL A 281 10.34 -20.80 4.55
N HIS A 282 10.75 -22.01 4.89
CA HIS A 282 10.04 -22.82 5.87
C HIS A 282 10.19 -22.09 7.21
N SER A 283 9.12 -21.52 7.69
CA SER A 283 9.00 -21.08 9.08
C SER A 283 8.93 -22.32 9.96
N ASP A 284 9.97 -22.54 10.76
CA ASP A 284 9.88 -23.34 11.98
C ASP A 284 9.13 -22.56 13.06
#